data_21f1487a49e638ceaf71f18a00b852fd
#
_entry.id   21f1487a49e638ceaf71f18a00b852fd
#
_cell.length_a   1.000
_cell.length_b   1.000
_cell.length_c   1.000
_cell.angle_alpha   90.00
_cell.angle_beta   90.00
_cell.angle_gamma   90.00
#
_symmetry.space_group_name_H-M   'P 1'
#
loop_
_entity.id
_entity.type
_entity.pdbx_description
1 polymer ?
#
loop_
_entity_poly.entity_id
_entity_poly.type
_entity_poly.pdbx_seq_one_letter_code
_entity_poly.pdbx_strand_id
1 'polypeptide(L)'
;MKKKNKKYNKFIQIFDPKMWFHDFVKFTGMLPVLIDLRLKRIYLDKKPKGLFKGKYLISANHASFFDPIIIMNTFWSRRVCFVATKQFFIKKFWKIVFRGFGCIEIDKEAPTLKTFNEVGEKLARGHLVSVFPEGHVTNDTELHALKSGIVMMAVMNDAPILPIYIGKREKRIKRQVVMIGDKINPKDYIGGMMPTMDEVNKISNILLEKEQQLRNKFLELSEGKEK
;
A
#
# COMPACT_ATOMS: atom_id res chain seq x y z
N MET A 1 7.09 -8.19 28.60
CA MET A 1 5.75 -7.55 28.72
C MET A 1 4.86 -8.04 27.58
N LYS A 2 3.84 -8.86 27.87
CA LYS A 2 2.85 -9.34 26.88
C LYS A 2 2.00 -8.15 26.42
N LYS A 3 2.22 -7.64 25.21
CA LYS A 3 1.28 -6.69 24.57
C LYS A 3 -0.07 -7.40 24.43
N LYS A 4 -1.05 -6.98 25.25
CA LYS A 4 -2.46 -7.38 25.10
C LYS A 4 -2.86 -7.13 23.64
N ASN A 5 -3.18 -8.19 22.90
CA ASN A 5 -3.87 -8.12 21.62
C ASN A 5 -5.19 -7.36 21.86
N LYS A 6 -5.20 -6.07 21.59
CA LYS A 6 -6.43 -5.29 21.59
C LYS A 6 -7.33 -5.90 20.51
N LYS A 7 -8.37 -6.63 20.96
CA LYS A 7 -9.43 -7.15 20.10
C LYS A 7 -9.89 -6.01 19.18
N TYR A 8 -9.80 -6.24 17.89
CA TYR A 8 -10.29 -5.35 16.84
C TYR A 8 -11.72 -4.92 17.15
N ASN A 9 -11.92 -3.67 17.49
CA ASN A 9 -13.25 -3.14 17.70
C ASN A 9 -13.87 -2.86 16.32
N LYS A 10 -14.81 -3.73 15.87
CA LYS A 10 -15.52 -3.60 14.59
C LYS A 10 -16.14 -2.20 14.39
N PHE A 11 -16.53 -1.56 15.48
CA PHE A 11 -17.13 -0.22 15.47
C PHE A 11 -16.13 0.85 15.02
N ILE A 12 -14.85 0.77 15.46
CA ILE A 12 -13.79 1.70 15.04
C ILE A 12 -13.44 1.51 13.56
N GLN A 13 -13.62 0.30 13.02
CA GLN A 13 -13.43 0.07 11.57
C GLN A 13 -14.50 0.77 10.73
N ILE A 14 -15.71 0.96 11.25
CA ILE A 14 -16.81 1.61 10.55
C ILE A 14 -16.80 3.12 10.81
N PHE A 15 -16.47 3.55 12.02
CA PHE A 15 -16.50 4.95 12.43
C PHE A 15 -15.24 5.32 13.21
N ASP A 16 -14.21 5.82 12.52
CA ASP A 16 -13.06 6.46 13.16
C ASP A 16 -13.18 7.97 13.02
N PRO A 17 -13.52 8.72 14.08
CA PRO A 17 -13.66 10.17 14.02
C PRO A 17 -12.42 10.89 13.52
N LYS A 18 -11.23 10.28 13.71
CA LYS A 18 -9.96 10.84 13.21
C LYS A 18 -9.79 10.71 11.69
N MET A 19 -10.64 9.90 11.05
CA MET A 19 -10.61 9.63 9.61
C MET A 19 -11.85 10.17 8.88
N TRP A 20 -12.65 11.03 9.54
CA TRP A 20 -13.87 11.59 8.95
C TRP A 20 -13.62 12.28 7.61
N PHE A 21 -12.51 13.00 7.48
CA PHE A 21 -12.14 13.70 6.24
C PHE A 21 -11.84 12.69 5.12
N HIS A 22 -11.10 11.62 5.43
CA HIS A 22 -10.86 10.52 4.49
C HIS A 22 -12.18 9.89 4.03
N ASP A 23 -13.09 9.62 4.96
CA ASP A 23 -14.37 9.01 4.62
C ASP A 23 -15.26 9.97 3.82
N PHE A 24 -15.30 11.24 4.18
CA PHE A 24 -16.02 12.28 3.44
C PHE A 24 -15.55 12.37 1.99
N VAL A 25 -14.24 12.51 1.77
CA VAL A 25 -13.67 12.57 0.41
C VAL A 25 -13.91 11.27 -0.35
N LYS A 26 -13.86 10.13 0.33
CA LYS A 26 -14.14 8.83 -0.26
C LYS A 26 -15.59 8.73 -0.76
N PHE A 27 -16.55 9.20 0.01
CA PHE A 27 -17.95 9.16 -0.38
C PHE A 27 -18.32 10.21 -1.43
N THR A 28 -17.76 11.40 -1.36
CA THR A 28 -18.14 12.51 -2.26
C THR A 28 -17.26 12.57 -3.51
N GLY A 29 -15.94 12.50 -3.34
CA GLY A 29 -14.98 12.71 -4.43
C GLY A 29 -14.64 11.47 -5.21
N MET A 30 -14.69 10.29 -4.59
CA MET A 30 -14.23 9.06 -5.26
C MET A 30 -15.30 8.35 -6.07
N LEU A 31 -16.60 8.66 -5.88
CA LEU A 31 -17.67 8.04 -6.66
C LEU A 31 -17.55 8.35 -8.16
N PRO A 32 -17.37 9.60 -8.59
CA PRO A 32 -17.09 9.94 -10.00
C PRO A 32 -15.81 9.26 -10.53
N VAL A 33 -14.78 9.18 -9.70
CA VAL A 33 -13.51 8.52 -10.06
C VAL A 33 -13.68 7.01 -10.25
N LEU A 34 -14.51 6.35 -9.44
CA LEU A 34 -14.86 4.94 -9.63
C LEU A 34 -15.49 4.67 -10.99
N ILE A 35 -16.41 5.56 -11.42
CA ILE A 35 -17.09 5.45 -12.71
C ILE A 35 -16.09 5.66 -13.85
N ASP A 36 -15.19 6.65 -13.73
CA ASP A 36 -14.16 6.93 -14.75
C ASP A 36 -13.13 5.80 -14.83
N LEU A 37 -12.60 5.33 -13.69
CA LEU A 37 -11.55 4.33 -13.67
C LEU A 37 -12.04 2.93 -14.11
N ARG A 38 -13.31 2.61 -13.89
CA ARG A 38 -13.89 1.27 -14.17
C ARG A 38 -12.94 0.14 -13.76
N LEU A 39 -12.44 0.20 -12.54
CA LEU A 39 -11.33 -0.56 -12.00
C LEU A 39 -11.49 -2.07 -12.19
N LYS A 40 -10.47 -2.73 -12.74
CA LYS A 40 -10.39 -4.18 -12.90
C LYS A 40 -9.27 -4.71 -12.01
N ARG A 41 -9.63 -5.57 -11.03
CA ARG A 41 -8.67 -6.30 -10.21
C ARG A 41 -8.36 -7.62 -10.87
N ILE A 42 -7.08 -7.92 -11.06
CA ILE A 42 -6.59 -9.20 -11.58
C ILE A 42 -5.66 -9.78 -10.53
N TYR A 43 -5.84 -11.04 -10.22
CA TYR A 43 -5.00 -11.76 -9.25
C TYR A 43 -3.98 -12.59 -10.02
N LEU A 44 -2.75 -12.71 -9.50
CA LEU A 44 -1.69 -13.46 -10.14
C LEU A 44 -2.12 -14.94 -10.32
N ASP A 45 -2.54 -15.56 -9.22
CA ASP A 45 -3.07 -16.94 -9.21
C ASP A 45 -4.53 -16.92 -8.78
N LYS A 46 -4.77 -16.83 -7.47
CA LYS A 46 -6.10 -16.79 -6.87
C LYS A 46 -6.26 -15.55 -6.00
N LYS A 47 -7.50 -15.13 -5.78
CA LYS A 47 -7.76 -14.03 -4.85
C LYS A 47 -7.16 -14.35 -3.47
N PRO A 48 -6.22 -13.53 -2.96
CA PRO A 48 -5.57 -13.80 -1.68
C PRO A 48 -6.59 -13.92 -0.54
N LYS A 49 -6.43 -14.94 0.29
CA LYS A 49 -7.30 -15.13 1.46
C LYS A 49 -7.25 -13.90 2.37
N GLY A 50 -8.42 -13.45 2.80
CA GLY A 50 -8.50 -12.29 3.68
C GLY A 50 -8.05 -10.96 3.07
N LEU A 51 -8.15 -10.79 1.73
CA LEU A 51 -7.78 -9.55 1.04
C LEU A 51 -8.44 -8.31 1.65
N PHE A 52 -9.69 -8.43 2.08
CA PHE A 52 -10.43 -7.33 2.71
C PHE A 52 -10.51 -7.46 4.26
N LYS A 53 -9.69 -8.34 4.85
CA LYS A 53 -9.65 -8.57 6.31
C LYS A 53 -8.19 -8.58 6.81
N GLY A 54 -8.04 -8.36 8.12
CA GLY A 54 -6.72 -8.38 8.77
C GLY A 54 -5.89 -7.12 8.51
N LYS A 55 -4.70 -7.07 9.08
CA LYS A 55 -3.71 -6.01 8.92
C LYS A 55 -2.67 -6.47 7.90
N TYR A 56 -2.25 -5.59 7.01
CA TYR A 56 -1.12 -5.78 6.10
C TYR A 56 -0.67 -4.45 5.52
N LEU A 57 0.57 -4.43 5.06
CA LEU A 57 1.11 -3.34 4.26
C LEU A 57 0.87 -3.64 2.78
N ILE A 58 0.69 -2.59 2.01
CA ILE A 58 0.60 -2.65 0.55
C ILE A 58 1.90 -2.09 0.00
N SER A 59 2.57 -2.85 -0.85
CA SER A 59 3.69 -2.39 -1.67
C SER A 59 3.20 -2.23 -3.11
N ALA A 60 3.35 -1.05 -3.68
CA ALA A 60 2.91 -0.76 -5.04
C ALA A 60 3.93 0.09 -5.79
N ASN A 61 4.00 -0.07 -7.11
CA ASN A 61 4.70 0.86 -7.98
C ASN A 61 4.03 2.25 -7.97
N HIS A 62 4.80 3.29 -8.30
CA HIS A 62 4.32 4.68 -8.26
C HIS A 62 4.72 5.43 -9.53
N ALA A 63 3.78 5.56 -10.44
CA ALA A 63 3.97 6.20 -11.73
C ALA A 63 3.08 7.43 -11.95
N SER A 64 2.12 7.69 -11.04
CA SER A 64 1.16 8.78 -11.19
C SER A 64 0.68 9.31 -9.84
N PHE A 65 0.38 10.59 -9.76
CA PHE A 65 -0.30 11.19 -8.59
C PHE A 65 -1.68 10.58 -8.32
N PHE A 66 -2.27 9.87 -9.27
CA PHE A 66 -3.55 9.17 -9.11
C PHE A 66 -3.42 7.79 -8.45
N ASP A 67 -2.21 7.25 -8.31
CA ASP A 67 -2.00 5.91 -7.75
C ASP A 67 -2.56 5.73 -6.33
N PRO A 68 -2.43 6.70 -5.41
CA PRO A 68 -3.09 6.61 -4.11
C PRO A 68 -4.60 6.47 -4.23
N ILE A 69 -5.23 7.19 -5.16
CA ILE A 69 -6.67 7.13 -5.41
C ILE A 69 -7.05 5.75 -5.98
N ILE A 70 -6.24 5.20 -6.89
CA ILE A 70 -6.44 3.85 -7.45
C ILE A 70 -6.37 2.79 -6.33
N ILE A 71 -5.39 2.88 -5.43
CA ILE A 71 -5.26 1.99 -4.27
C ILE A 71 -6.46 2.12 -3.33
N MET A 72 -6.87 3.33 -2.99
CA MET A 72 -8.06 3.55 -2.15
C MET A 72 -9.32 2.94 -2.77
N ASN A 73 -9.50 3.06 -4.09
CA ASN A 73 -10.61 2.45 -4.82
C ASN A 73 -10.48 0.92 -4.91
N THR A 74 -9.26 0.40 -5.03
CA THR A 74 -9.01 -1.04 -5.01
C THR A 74 -9.48 -1.67 -3.71
N PHE A 75 -9.29 -0.97 -2.59
CA PHE A 75 -9.70 -1.39 -1.23
C PHE A 75 -10.86 -0.54 -0.69
N TRP A 76 -11.88 -0.32 -1.51
CA TRP A 76 -13.01 0.56 -1.17
C TRP A 76 -13.62 0.31 0.21
N SER A 77 -13.74 -0.95 0.64
CA SER A 77 -14.31 -1.32 1.94
C SER A 77 -13.35 -1.09 3.13
N ARG A 78 -12.13 -0.63 2.89
CA ARG A 78 -11.08 -0.42 3.89
C ARG A 78 -10.55 1.01 3.83
N ARG A 79 -10.07 1.52 4.94
CA ARG A 79 -9.30 2.76 4.96
C ARG A 79 -7.84 2.44 4.64
N VAL A 80 -7.27 3.20 3.71
CA VAL A 80 -5.87 3.08 3.32
C VAL A 80 -5.16 4.36 3.74
N CYS A 81 -4.13 4.23 4.56
CA CYS A 81 -3.21 5.29 4.93
C CYS A 81 -1.95 5.16 4.08
N PHE A 82 -1.32 6.27 3.74
CA PHE A 82 -0.13 6.28 2.89
C PHE A 82 1.08 6.75 3.67
N VAL A 83 2.24 6.15 3.40
CA VAL A 83 3.51 6.70 3.86
C VAL A 83 3.96 7.73 2.84
N ALA A 84 4.13 8.96 3.28
CA ALA A 84 4.50 10.10 2.43
C ALA A 84 5.69 10.85 3.00
N THR A 85 6.54 11.39 2.13
CA THR A 85 7.76 12.08 2.53
C THR A 85 7.47 13.39 3.27
N LYS A 86 8.36 13.79 4.19
CA LYS A 86 8.25 15.02 4.98
C LYS A 86 8.01 16.28 4.14
N GLN A 87 8.46 16.29 2.89
CA GLN A 87 8.29 17.43 1.99
C GLN A 87 6.83 17.83 1.76
N PHE A 88 5.92 16.85 1.75
CA PHE A 88 4.48 17.12 1.63
C PHE A 88 3.86 17.74 2.89
N PHE A 89 4.56 17.70 4.02
CA PHE A 89 4.08 18.22 5.29
C PHE A 89 4.65 19.61 5.66
N ILE A 90 5.48 20.20 4.80
CA ILE A 90 6.12 21.51 5.04
C ILE A 90 5.06 22.63 5.04
N LYS A 91 4.23 22.71 4.02
CA LYS A 91 3.19 23.73 3.92
C LYS A 91 2.00 23.38 4.80
N LYS A 92 1.57 24.30 5.68
CA LYS A 92 0.49 24.10 6.68
C LYS A 92 -0.79 23.54 6.07
N PHE A 93 -1.22 24.03 4.91
CA PHE A 93 -2.41 23.54 4.20
C PHE A 93 -2.27 22.06 3.83
N TRP A 94 -1.19 21.69 3.14
CA TRP A 94 -0.96 20.30 2.72
C TRP A 94 -0.78 19.36 3.90
N LYS A 95 -0.14 19.84 4.98
CA LYS A 95 -0.04 19.07 6.23
C LYS A 95 -1.41 18.69 6.80
N ILE A 96 -2.37 19.62 6.79
CA ILE A 96 -3.75 19.36 7.24
C ILE A 96 -4.41 18.33 6.32
N VAL A 97 -4.30 18.51 5.00
CA VAL A 97 -4.89 17.60 4.00
C VAL A 97 -4.31 16.19 4.14
N PHE A 98 -2.99 16.03 4.12
CA PHE A 98 -2.35 14.70 4.22
C PHE A 98 -2.65 14.02 5.56
N ARG A 99 -2.65 14.76 6.66
CA ARG A 99 -3.05 14.22 7.96
C ARG A 99 -4.53 13.82 8.00
N GLY A 100 -5.40 14.58 7.36
CA GLY A 100 -6.81 14.26 7.19
C GLY A 100 -7.03 12.95 6.42
N PHE A 101 -6.18 12.66 5.45
CA PHE A 101 -6.14 11.35 4.76
C PHE A 101 -5.46 10.25 5.58
N GLY A 102 -4.95 10.56 6.77
CA GLY A 102 -4.25 9.60 7.62
C GLY A 102 -2.85 9.25 7.13
N CYS A 103 -2.25 10.10 6.28
CA CYS A 103 -0.90 9.89 5.80
C CYS A 103 0.12 9.95 6.95
N ILE A 104 1.11 9.08 6.87
CA ILE A 104 2.21 8.92 7.82
C ILE A 104 3.43 9.61 7.23
N GLU A 105 4.01 10.52 8.00
CA GLU A 105 5.21 11.26 7.59
C GLU A 105 6.45 10.38 7.72
N ILE A 106 7.28 10.32 6.67
CA ILE A 106 8.57 9.62 6.69
C ILE A 106 9.69 10.54 6.23
N ASP A 107 10.81 10.49 6.95
CA ASP A 107 12.09 10.93 6.44
C ASP A 107 12.74 9.77 5.70
N LYS A 108 12.98 9.92 4.40
CA LYS A 108 13.55 8.85 3.56
C LYS A 108 14.98 8.52 3.93
N GLU A 109 15.74 9.52 4.37
CA GLU A 109 17.16 9.38 4.69
C GLU A 109 17.36 8.78 6.09
N ALA A 110 16.44 9.12 7.02
CA ALA A 110 16.49 8.66 8.40
C ALA A 110 15.10 8.29 8.92
N PRO A 111 14.57 7.11 8.54
CA PRO A 111 13.30 6.64 9.09
C PRO A 111 13.39 6.51 10.62
N THR A 112 12.50 7.19 11.31
CA THR A 112 12.49 7.22 12.77
C THR A 112 11.59 6.13 13.37
N LEU A 113 11.88 5.69 14.61
CA LEU A 113 10.99 4.81 15.37
C LEU A 113 9.56 5.35 15.46
N LYS A 114 9.38 6.66 15.43
CA LYS A 114 8.08 7.32 15.39
C LYS A 114 7.27 6.89 14.17
N THR A 115 7.87 6.88 12.98
CA THR A 115 7.21 6.43 11.73
C THR A 115 6.76 4.99 11.85
N PHE A 116 7.60 4.09 12.35
CA PHE A 116 7.24 2.69 12.53
C PHE A 116 6.10 2.49 13.54
N ASN A 117 6.10 3.26 14.63
CA ASN A 117 5.01 3.25 15.61
C ASN A 117 3.70 3.78 15.03
N GLU A 118 3.72 4.86 14.24
CA GLU A 118 2.54 5.39 13.56
C GLU A 118 1.95 4.37 12.57
N VAL A 119 2.79 3.65 11.82
CA VAL A 119 2.36 2.53 10.97
C VAL A 119 1.65 1.47 11.83
N GLY A 120 2.24 1.07 12.95
CA GLY A 120 1.67 0.11 13.88
C GLY A 120 0.31 0.55 14.44
N GLU A 121 0.16 1.82 14.81
CA GLU A 121 -1.11 2.38 15.28
C GLU A 121 -2.22 2.31 14.21
N LYS A 122 -1.90 2.65 12.96
CA LYS A 122 -2.85 2.56 11.85
C LYS A 122 -3.27 1.11 11.60
N LEU A 123 -2.32 0.19 11.55
CA LEU A 123 -2.58 -1.25 11.40
C LEU A 123 -3.41 -1.81 12.57
N ALA A 124 -3.13 -1.38 13.82
CA ALA A 124 -3.88 -1.79 15.00
C ALA A 124 -5.32 -1.26 15.01
N ARG A 125 -5.60 -0.15 14.34
CA ARG A 125 -6.96 0.39 14.13
C ARG A 125 -7.70 -0.31 12.98
N GLY A 126 -7.06 -1.23 12.28
CA GLY A 126 -7.66 -1.94 11.17
C GLY A 126 -7.54 -1.22 9.84
N HIS A 127 -6.74 -0.17 9.74
CA HIS A 127 -6.44 0.45 8.47
C HIS A 127 -5.39 -0.38 7.71
N LEU A 128 -5.34 -0.22 6.40
CA LEU A 128 -4.24 -0.67 5.56
C LEU A 128 -3.22 0.45 5.48
N VAL A 129 -1.95 0.10 5.33
CA VAL A 129 -0.90 1.08 5.10
C VAL A 129 -0.26 0.79 3.76
N SER A 130 -0.31 1.74 2.84
CA SER A 130 0.33 1.64 1.53
C SER A 130 1.64 2.41 1.52
N VAL A 131 2.65 1.75 0.99
CA VAL A 131 3.99 2.29 0.78
C VAL A 131 4.30 2.17 -0.70
N PHE A 132 4.89 3.22 -1.25
CA PHE A 132 5.50 3.20 -2.57
C PHE A 132 7.02 3.09 -2.35
N PRO A 133 7.61 1.89 -2.48
CA PRO A 133 9.03 1.67 -2.10
C PRO A 133 10.01 2.56 -2.86
N GLU A 134 9.69 2.92 -4.09
CA GLU A 134 10.49 3.83 -4.91
C GLU A 134 10.59 5.22 -4.30
N GLY A 135 9.56 5.62 -3.57
CA GLY A 135 9.49 6.87 -2.81
C GLY A 135 9.41 8.14 -3.65
N HIS A 136 9.16 8.03 -4.95
CA HIS A 136 8.88 9.13 -5.89
C HIS A 136 7.93 8.67 -6.98
N VAL A 137 7.29 9.61 -7.64
CA VAL A 137 6.48 9.35 -8.82
C VAL A 137 7.42 9.21 -10.01
N THR A 138 7.26 8.15 -10.80
CA THR A 138 8.01 7.91 -12.03
C THR A 138 7.06 7.70 -13.21
N ASN A 139 7.46 8.18 -14.36
CA ASN A 139 6.75 7.92 -15.62
C ASN A 139 7.28 6.65 -16.31
N ASP A 140 8.35 6.08 -15.78
CA ASP A 140 8.93 4.86 -16.27
C ASP A 140 8.11 3.65 -15.86
N THR A 141 8.05 2.64 -16.72
CA THR A 141 7.39 1.36 -16.43
C THR A 141 8.32 0.37 -15.72
N GLU A 142 9.59 0.72 -15.57
CA GLU A 142 10.54 -0.10 -14.85
C GLU A 142 10.28 -0.07 -13.34
N LEU A 143 10.48 -1.22 -12.70
CA LEU A 143 10.45 -1.32 -11.25
C LEU A 143 11.85 -1.04 -10.70
N HIS A 144 11.94 -0.07 -9.83
CA HIS A 144 13.19 0.25 -9.13
C HIS A 144 13.45 -0.75 -8.00
N ALA A 145 14.69 -0.76 -7.52
CA ALA A 145 15.07 -1.56 -6.37
C ALA A 145 14.20 -1.21 -5.14
N LEU A 146 13.66 -2.22 -4.48
CA LEU A 146 12.82 -2.04 -3.30
C LEU A 146 13.67 -1.61 -2.10
N LYS A 147 13.16 -0.63 -1.38
CA LYS A 147 13.80 -0.17 -0.16
C LYS A 147 13.48 -1.09 1.00
N SER A 148 14.49 -1.38 1.81
CA SER A 148 14.36 -2.20 3.02
C SER A 148 13.35 -1.66 4.04
N GLY A 149 12.97 -0.38 3.90
CA GLY A 149 12.04 0.29 4.82
C GLY A 149 10.68 -0.40 4.96
N ILE A 150 10.08 -0.87 3.85
CA ILE A 150 8.79 -1.57 3.94
C ILE A 150 8.91 -2.91 4.65
N VAL A 151 10.02 -3.62 4.44
CA VAL A 151 10.29 -4.90 5.12
C VAL A 151 10.42 -4.68 6.62
N MET A 152 11.18 -3.67 7.03
CA MET A 152 11.32 -3.32 8.44
C MET A 152 9.99 -2.90 9.07
N MET A 153 9.16 -2.09 8.37
CA MET A 153 7.81 -1.75 8.82
C MET A 153 6.95 -3.01 9.02
N ALA A 154 7.04 -3.96 8.11
CA ALA A 154 6.29 -5.21 8.15
C ALA A 154 6.70 -6.09 9.33
N VAL A 155 8.01 -6.29 9.52
CA VAL A 155 8.57 -7.08 10.63
C VAL A 155 8.21 -6.48 11.98
N MET A 156 8.48 -5.17 12.18
CA MET A 156 8.23 -4.50 13.45
C MET A 156 6.76 -4.48 13.86
N ASN A 157 5.86 -4.55 12.89
CA ASN A 157 4.42 -4.49 13.11
C ASN A 157 3.73 -5.84 12.95
N ASP A 158 4.47 -6.91 12.76
CA ASP A 158 3.90 -8.25 12.54
C ASP A 158 2.79 -8.23 11.49
N ALA A 159 3.10 -7.69 10.32
CA ALA A 159 2.15 -7.48 9.25
C ALA A 159 2.68 -8.06 7.94
N PRO A 160 1.90 -8.86 7.20
CA PRO A 160 2.26 -9.29 5.86
C PRO A 160 2.37 -8.11 4.89
N ILE A 161 3.13 -8.30 3.80
CA ILE A 161 3.22 -7.36 2.69
C ILE A 161 2.40 -7.91 1.52
N LEU A 162 1.53 -7.08 0.95
CA LEU A 162 0.75 -7.40 -0.26
C LEU A 162 1.36 -6.64 -1.44
N PRO A 163 2.02 -7.33 -2.37
CA PRO A 163 2.53 -6.71 -3.60
C PRO A 163 1.38 -6.41 -4.55
N ILE A 164 1.42 -5.21 -5.15
CA ILE A 164 0.44 -4.72 -6.13
C ILE A 164 1.19 -4.05 -7.27
N TYR A 165 0.72 -4.27 -8.49
CA TYR A 165 1.16 -3.51 -9.65
C TYR A 165 -0.01 -2.74 -10.26
N ILE A 166 0.16 -1.42 -10.36
CA ILE A 166 -0.79 -0.51 -10.99
C ILE A 166 -0.40 -0.38 -12.46
N GLY A 167 -1.21 -0.95 -13.33
CA GLY A 167 -0.97 -0.91 -14.76
C GLY A 167 -1.16 0.49 -15.34
N LYS A 168 -0.32 0.86 -16.32
CA LYS A 168 -0.46 2.12 -17.05
C LYS A 168 -1.77 2.11 -17.85
N ARG A 169 -2.58 3.16 -17.67
CA ARG A 169 -3.81 3.37 -18.42
C ARG A 169 -3.51 4.15 -19.69
N GLU A 170 -3.48 3.49 -20.82
CA GLU A 170 -3.12 4.12 -22.10
C GLU A 170 -4.15 5.15 -22.58
N LYS A 171 -5.42 4.84 -22.42
CA LYS A 171 -6.53 5.72 -22.83
C LYS A 171 -7.58 5.81 -21.72
N ARG A 172 -8.20 6.97 -21.56
CA ARG A 172 -9.26 7.19 -20.55
C ARG A 172 -10.45 6.24 -20.68
N ILE A 173 -10.72 5.78 -21.90
CA ILE A 173 -11.81 4.83 -22.19
C ILE A 173 -11.48 3.41 -21.70
N LYS A 174 -10.20 3.03 -21.65
CA LYS A 174 -9.77 1.71 -21.15
C LYS A 174 -9.93 1.63 -19.62
N ARG A 175 -10.19 0.43 -19.11
CA ARG A 175 -10.31 0.18 -17.66
C ARG A 175 -8.96 0.32 -16.98
N GLN A 176 -8.95 0.89 -15.76
CA GLN A 176 -7.77 0.85 -14.90
C GLN A 176 -7.56 -0.57 -14.38
N VAL A 177 -6.43 -1.16 -14.70
CA VAL A 177 -6.07 -2.51 -14.23
C VAL A 177 -5.18 -2.40 -13.00
N VAL A 178 -5.46 -3.23 -12.01
CA VAL A 178 -4.63 -3.41 -10.81
C VAL A 178 -4.38 -4.91 -10.65
N MET A 179 -3.10 -5.28 -10.74
CA MET A 179 -2.63 -6.64 -10.50
C MET A 179 -2.36 -6.81 -9.00
N ILE A 180 -2.82 -7.91 -8.43
CA ILE A 180 -2.70 -8.18 -6.98
C ILE A 180 -2.02 -9.54 -6.82
N GLY A 181 -0.90 -9.56 -6.10
CA GLY A 181 -0.15 -10.75 -5.76
C GLY A 181 -0.56 -11.39 -4.43
N ASP A 182 0.17 -12.43 -4.06
CA ASP A 182 0.00 -13.08 -2.78
C ASP A 182 0.72 -12.34 -1.66
N LYS A 183 0.18 -12.46 -0.44
CA LYS A 183 0.80 -11.86 0.73
C LYS A 183 2.11 -12.57 1.07
N ILE A 184 3.15 -11.78 1.29
CA ILE A 184 4.44 -12.22 1.81
C ILE A 184 4.41 -11.99 3.31
N ASN A 185 4.58 -13.05 4.10
CA ASN A 185 4.71 -12.91 5.54
C ASN A 185 6.21 -12.88 5.91
N PRO A 186 6.76 -11.74 6.36
CA PRO A 186 8.18 -11.65 6.67
C PRO A 186 8.66 -12.66 7.72
N LYS A 187 7.78 -13.07 8.64
CA LYS A 187 8.11 -14.06 9.66
C LYS A 187 8.51 -15.43 9.12
N ASP A 188 8.10 -15.75 7.90
CA ASP A 188 8.45 -17.02 7.28
C ASP A 188 9.92 -17.06 6.82
N TYR A 189 10.63 -15.92 6.89
CA TYR A 189 11.98 -15.72 6.38
C TYR A 189 12.98 -15.22 7.42
N ILE A 190 12.54 -14.96 8.65
CA ILE A 190 13.40 -14.49 9.76
C ILE A 190 13.52 -15.55 10.85
N GLY A 191 14.74 -15.77 11.32
CA GLY A 191 15.02 -16.78 12.35
C GLY A 191 14.90 -16.26 13.78
N GLY A 192 14.86 -14.94 13.98
CA GLY A 192 14.88 -14.31 15.30
C GLY A 192 13.79 -13.28 15.52
N MET A 193 13.91 -12.55 16.63
CA MET A 193 12.96 -11.47 16.98
C MET A 193 13.18 -10.22 16.09
N MET A 194 14.41 -9.97 15.70
CA MET A 194 14.81 -8.87 14.80
C MET A 194 15.50 -9.48 13.58
N PRO A 195 15.21 -8.98 12.38
CA PRO A 195 15.81 -9.50 11.16
C PRO A 195 17.28 -9.05 11.07
N THR A 196 18.11 -9.89 10.49
CA THR A 196 19.43 -9.52 10.01
C THR A 196 19.31 -8.72 8.69
N MET A 197 20.37 -8.03 8.29
CA MET A 197 20.40 -7.33 7.01
C MET A 197 20.22 -8.28 5.82
N ASP A 198 20.79 -9.49 5.91
CA ASP A 198 20.66 -10.51 4.87
C ASP A 198 19.22 -11.02 4.75
N GLU A 199 18.51 -11.20 5.86
CA GLU A 199 17.10 -11.55 5.88
C GLU A 199 16.22 -10.43 5.30
N VAL A 200 16.52 -9.16 5.64
CA VAL A 200 15.84 -7.99 5.05
C VAL A 200 16.05 -7.93 3.55
N ASN A 201 17.29 -8.11 3.09
CA ASN A 201 17.62 -8.12 1.66
C ASN A 201 16.92 -9.28 0.92
N LYS A 202 16.90 -10.47 1.54
CA LYS A 202 16.20 -11.65 0.99
C LYS A 202 14.71 -11.37 0.81
N ILE A 203 14.04 -10.81 1.82
CA ILE A 203 12.61 -10.50 1.76
C ILE A 203 12.36 -9.39 0.71
N SER A 204 13.24 -8.39 0.62
CA SER A 204 13.16 -7.33 -0.38
C SER A 204 13.26 -7.87 -1.81
N ASN A 205 14.16 -8.82 -2.04
CA ASN A 205 14.30 -9.48 -3.35
C ASN A 205 13.05 -10.31 -3.70
N ILE A 206 12.49 -11.07 -2.75
CA ILE A 206 11.24 -11.81 -2.95
C ILE A 206 10.09 -10.84 -3.32
N LEU A 207 10.03 -9.70 -2.65
CA LEU A 207 9.01 -8.68 -2.93
C LEU A 207 9.19 -8.10 -4.34
N LEU A 208 10.43 -7.79 -4.73
CA LEU A 208 10.78 -7.30 -6.07
C LEU A 208 10.39 -8.32 -7.15
N GLU A 209 10.75 -9.58 -6.96
CA GLU A 209 10.38 -10.66 -7.89
C GLU A 209 8.86 -10.77 -8.07
N LYS A 210 8.10 -10.67 -6.97
CA LYS A 210 6.62 -10.70 -7.03
C LYS A 210 6.05 -9.50 -7.78
N GLU A 211 6.58 -8.31 -7.59
CA GLU A 211 6.15 -7.13 -8.33
C GLU A 211 6.51 -7.21 -9.80
N GLN A 212 7.68 -7.75 -10.16
CA GLN A 212 8.07 -8.03 -11.54
C GLN A 212 7.16 -9.07 -12.20
N GLN A 213 6.80 -10.14 -11.49
CA GLN A 213 5.83 -11.13 -11.99
C GLN A 213 4.47 -10.48 -12.30
N LEU A 214 3.98 -9.60 -11.41
CA LEU A 214 2.74 -8.85 -11.62
C LEU A 214 2.81 -7.92 -12.83
N ARG A 215 3.93 -7.22 -13.00
CA ARG A 215 4.20 -6.36 -14.15
C ARG A 215 4.20 -7.17 -15.45
N ASN A 216 4.96 -8.26 -15.50
CA ASN A 216 5.06 -9.10 -16.71
C ASN A 216 3.71 -9.66 -17.10
N LYS A 217 2.94 -10.14 -16.12
CA LYS A 217 1.57 -10.61 -16.37
C LYS A 217 0.64 -9.52 -16.88
N PHE A 218 0.79 -8.29 -16.40
CA PHE A 218 0.05 -7.14 -16.93
C PHE A 218 0.40 -6.88 -18.40
N LEU A 219 1.68 -6.91 -18.76
CA LEU A 219 2.15 -6.69 -20.14
C LEU A 219 1.62 -7.76 -21.09
N GLU A 220 1.72 -9.06 -20.73
CA GLU A 220 1.14 -10.17 -21.49
C GLU A 220 -0.36 -9.95 -21.77
N LEU A 221 -1.12 -9.54 -20.75
CA LEU A 221 -2.56 -9.27 -20.88
C LEU A 221 -2.87 -8.03 -21.71
N SER A 222 -1.94 -7.09 -21.81
CA SER A 222 -2.09 -5.87 -22.62
C SER A 222 -1.81 -6.16 -24.09
N GLU A 223 -0.74 -6.90 -24.40
CA GLU A 223 -0.36 -7.30 -25.77
C GLU A 223 -1.34 -8.30 -26.39
N GLY A 224 -1.86 -9.24 -25.60
CA GLY A 224 -2.86 -10.22 -26.06
C GLY A 224 -4.22 -9.65 -26.43
N LYS A 225 -4.46 -8.34 -26.20
CA LYS A 225 -5.70 -7.63 -26.56
C LYS A 225 -5.57 -6.80 -27.83
N GLU A 226 -4.39 -6.71 -28.41
CA GLU A 226 -4.14 -6.00 -29.68
C GLU A 226 -4.19 -6.95 -30.91
N LYS A 227 -4.40 -8.22 -30.68
CA LYS A 227 -4.73 -9.22 -31.71
C LYS A 227 -6.21 -9.54 -31.65
#